data_fde0e528182be19abcbc78b6a2981926
#
_entry.id   fde0e528182be19abcbc78b6a2981926
#
_cell.length_a   1.000
_cell.length_b   1.000
_cell.length_c   1.000
_cell.angle_alpha   90.00
_cell.angle_beta   90.00
_cell.angle_gamma   90.00
#
_symmetry.space_group_name_H-M   'P 1'
#
loop_
_entity.id
_entity.type
_entity.pdbx_description
1 polymer ?
#
loop_
_entity_poly.entity_id
_entity_poly.type
_entity_poly.pdbx_seq_one_letter_code
_entity_poly.pdbx_strand_id
1 'polypeptide(L)'
;MPSLDRYSLGNQLLIAYQFPMATDVAGFRAWLKRGRRVRKGERGIAILAPTFVNRVDGDGTEAARRFYRTVHVFDISQTDLID
;
A
#
# COMPACT_ATOMS: atom_id res chain seq x y z
N MET A 1 10.32 -3.73 15.52
CA MET A 1 10.09 -4.42 14.26
C MET A 1 9.76 -3.41 13.16
N PRO A 2 10.52 -3.33 12.08
CA PRO A 2 10.16 -2.42 10.99
C PRO A 2 8.82 -2.81 10.40
N SER A 3 7.94 -1.84 10.21
CA SER A 3 6.61 -2.11 9.64
C SER A 3 6.69 -2.62 8.21
N LEU A 4 7.84 -2.44 7.55
CA LEU A 4 8.05 -2.90 6.18
C LEU A 4 8.02 -4.42 6.06
N ASP A 5 8.25 -5.15 7.14
CA ASP A 5 8.26 -6.62 7.12
C ASP A 5 6.92 -7.23 6.69
N ARG A 6 5.83 -6.50 6.86
CA ARG A 6 4.51 -7.00 6.45
C ARG A 6 4.24 -6.89 4.95
N TYR A 7 5.11 -6.22 4.21
CA TYR A 7 5.00 -6.14 2.76
C TYR A 7 5.75 -7.29 2.10
N SER A 8 5.31 -7.70 0.92
CA SER A 8 6.03 -8.71 0.14
C SER A 8 7.43 -8.20 -0.19
N LEU A 9 8.34 -9.12 -0.48
CA LEU A 9 9.71 -8.73 -0.85
C LEU A 9 9.71 -7.80 -2.06
N GLY A 10 8.89 -8.09 -3.07
CA GLY A 10 8.76 -7.22 -4.24
C GLY A 10 8.33 -5.81 -3.88
N ASN A 11 7.33 -5.69 -3.00
CA ASN A 11 6.87 -4.37 -2.55
C ASN A 11 7.92 -3.67 -1.68
N GLN A 12 8.65 -4.42 -0.85
CA GLN A 12 9.75 -3.83 -0.08
C GLN A 12 10.81 -3.23 -1.00
N LEU A 13 11.13 -3.90 -2.11
CA LEU A 13 12.07 -3.39 -3.08
C LEU A 13 11.53 -2.14 -3.79
N LEU A 14 10.24 -2.13 -4.14
CA LEU A 14 9.61 -0.95 -4.72
C LEU A 14 9.67 0.25 -3.77
N ILE A 15 9.40 0.00 -2.49
CA ILE A 15 9.48 1.06 -1.48
C ILE A 15 10.92 1.57 -1.37
N ALA A 16 11.88 0.67 -1.24
CA ALA A 16 13.28 1.05 -1.08
C ALA A 16 13.81 1.84 -2.28
N TYR A 17 13.37 1.49 -3.48
CA TYR A 17 13.76 2.20 -4.69
C TYR A 17 13.21 3.63 -4.72
N GLN A 18 11.95 3.80 -4.36
CA GLN A 18 11.27 5.11 -4.42
C GLN A 18 11.55 5.98 -3.20
N PHE A 19 11.76 5.35 -2.05
CA PHE A 19 11.92 6.07 -0.78
C PHE A 19 12.93 5.31 0.11
N PRO A 20 14.24 5.46 -0.17
CA PRO A 20 15.27 4.66 0.52
C PRO A 20 15.30 4.82 2.04
N MET A 21 14.83 5.96 2.55
CA MET A 21 14.84 6.25 4.00
C MET A 21 13.55 5.79 4.70
N ALA A 22 12.67 5.09 4.00
CA ALA A 22 11.41 4.65 4.59
C ALA A 22 11.64 3.73 5.79
N THR A 23 10.90 3.97 6.86
CA THR A 23 10.96 3.16 8.08
C THR A 23 9.62 2.59 8.48
N ASP A 24 8.53 3.33 8.29
CA ASP A 24 7.20 2.91 8.68
C ASP A 24 6.21 3.42 7.64
N VAL A 25 5.69 2.52 6.84
CA VAL A 25 4.91 2.85 5.65
C VAL A 25 3.48 2.33 5.82
N ALA A 26 2.51 3.16 5.47
CA ALA A 26 1.10 2.79 5.53
C ALA A 26 0.31 3.61 4.51
N GLY A 27 -0.89 3.13 4.17
CA GLY A 27 -1.78 3.85 3.28
C GLY A 27 -2.36 5.10 3.95
N PHE A 28 -2.94 5.97 3.15
CA PHE A 28 -3.48 7.25 3.61
C PHE A 28 -4.48 7.07 4.76
N ARG A 29 -5.45 6.18 4.59
CA ARG A 29 -6.48 5.95 5.61
C ARG A 29 -5.93 5.27 6.86
N ALA A 30 -4.95 4.39 6.69
CA ALA A 30 -4.31 3.73 7.82
C ALA A 30 -3.59 4.75 8.70
N TRP A 31 -2.96 5.75 8.10
CA TRP A 31 -2.33 6.83 8.85
C TRP A 31 -3.37 7.62 9.66
N LEU A 32 -4.53 7.93 9.05
CA LEU A 32 -5.59 8.63 9.77
C LEU A 32 -6.05 7.84 11.00
N LYS A 33 -6.19 6.52 10.86
CA LYS A 33 -6.55 5.65 11.99
C LYS A 33 -5.50 5.65 13.09
N ARG A 34 -4.26 5.91 12.74
CA ARG A 34 -3.14 5.97 13.68
C ARG A 34 -2.94 7.39 14.24
N GLY A 35 -3.85 8.31 13.93
CA GLY A 35 -3.77 9.69 14.41
C GLY A 35 -2.78 10.56 13.66
N ARG A 36 -2.46 10.21 12.43
CA ARG A 36 -1.55 10.98 11.60
C ARG A 36 -2.19 11.32 10.26
N ARG A 37 -1.75 12.40 9.69
CA ARG A 37 -2.25 12.87 8.39
C ARG A 37 -1.08 13.07 7.44
N VAL A 38 -1.21 12.53 6.23
CA VAL A 38 -0.24 12.76 5.16
C VAL A 38 -0.27 14.24 4.78
N ARG A 39 0.90 14.87 4.73
CA ARG A 39 0.99 16.29 4.39
C ARG A 39 0.57 16.51 2.94
N LYS A 40 -0.09 17.63 2.71
CA LYS A 40 -0.49 18.03 1.37
C LYS A 40 0.74 18.19 0.47
N GLY A 41 0.67 17.65 -0.73
CA GLY A 41 1.76 17.72 -1.69
C GLY A 41 2.79 16.60 -1.60
N GLU A 42 2.67 15.75 -0.60
CA GLU A 42 3.57 14.58 -0.49
C GLU A 42 3.30 13.59 -1.61
N ARG A 43 4.37 13.00 -2.11
CA ARG A 43 4.28 12.01 -3.18
C ARG A 43 4.16 10.62 -2.59
N GLY A 44 3.12 9.89 -3.00
CA GLY A 44 2.93 8.51 -2.56
C GLY A 44 3.96 7.57 -3.15
N ILE A 45 4.22 6.49 -2.42
CA ILE A 45 5.10 5.41 -2.84
C ILE A 45 4.20 4.35 -3.49
N ALA A 46 4.47 4.03 -4.76
CA ALA A 46 3.64 3.09 -5.51
C ALA A 46 4.05 1.65 -5.20
N ILE A 47 3.09 0.84 -4.79
CA ILE A 47 3.29 -0.59 -4.59
C ILE A 47 2.17 -1.36 -5.28
N LEU A 48 2.30 -2.67 -5.33
CA LEU A 48 1.32 -3.55 -5.96
C LEU A 48 0.53 -4.29 -4.90
N ALA A 49 -0.80 -4.20 -4.97
CA ALA A 49 -1.69 -4.91 -4.07
C ALA A 49 -2.50 -5.93 -4.85
N PRO A 50 -2.62 -7.16 -4.34
CA PRO A 50 -3.45 -8.16 -5.00
C PRO A 50 -4.93 -7.82 -4.82
N THR A 51 -5.69 -8.05 -5.88
CA THR A 51 -7.14 -7.89 -5.88
C THR A 51 -7.74 -9.17 -6.45
N PHE A 52 -8.74 -9.70 -5.77
CA PHE A 52 -9.42 -10.90 -6.21
C PHE A 52 -10.79 -10.55 -6.75
N VAL A 53 -11.11 -11.09 -7.91
CA VAL A 53 -12.42 -10.90 -8.53
C VAL A 53 -13.00 -12.28 -8.82
N ASN A 54 -14.21 -12.52 -8.33
CA ASN A 54 -14.97 -13.72 -8.68
C ASN A 54 -15.61 -13.51 -10.03
N ARG A 55 -15.50 -14.50 -10.89
CA ARG A 55 -16.00 -14.43 -12.23
C ARG A 55 -16.83 -15.68 -12.53
N VAL A 56 -17.97 -15.49 -13.16
CA VAL A 56 -18.79 -16.58 -13.66
C VAL A 56 -18.62 -16.65 -15.17
N ASP A 57 -18.11 -17.78 -15.66
CA ASP A 57 -17.94 -17.99 -17.09
C ASP A 57 -19.28 -18.30 -17.76
N GLY A 58 -19.31 -18.30 -19.08
CA GLY A 58 -20.52 -18.55 -19.85
C GLY A 58 -21.15 -19.91 -19.63
N ASP A 59 -20.37 -20.89 -19.12
CA ASP A 59 -20.86 -22.24 -18.78
C ASP A 59 -21.32 -22.34 -17.31
N GLY A 60 -21.35 -21.24 -16.57
CA GLY A 60 -21.75 -21.23 -15.18
C GLY A 60 -20.63 -21.55 -14.19
N THR A 61 -19.40 -21.75 -14.67
CA THR A 61 -18.27 -22.04 -13.81
C THR A 61 -17.80 -20.77 -13.10
N GLU A 62 -17.69 -20.83 -11.77
CA GLU A 62 -17.11 -19.76 -10.98
C GLU A 62 -15.59 -19.92 -10.96
N ALA A 63 -14.90 -18.83 -11.22
CA ALA A 63 -13.45 -18.78 -11.14
C ALA A 63 -13.02 -17.50 -10.41
N ALA A 64 -12.08 -17.64 -9.47
CA ALA A 64 -11.46 -16.49 -8.83
C ALA A 64 -10.22 -16.11 -9.63
N ARG A 65 -10.13 -14.83 -9.99
CA ARG A 65 -8.95 -14.29 -10.66
C ARG A 65 -8.24 -13.31 -9.75
N ARG A 66 -6.91 -13.39 -9.75
CA ARG A 66 -6.06 -12.48 -9.01
C ARG A 66 -5.48 -11.45 -9.97
N PHE A 67 -5.69 -10.18 -9.63
CA PHE A 67 -5.09 -9.06 -10.34
C PHE A 67 -4.22 -8.29 -9.39
N TYR A 68 -3.25 -7.57 -9.91
CA TYR A 68 -2.47 -6.61 -9.15
C TYR A 68 -2.88 -5.21 -9.58
N ARG A 69 -3.04 -4.34 -8.60
CA ARG A 69 -3.33 -2.93 -8.86
C ARG A 69 -2.32 -2.07 -8.11
N THR A 70 -1.99 -0.94 -8.69
CA THR A 70 -1.13 0.02 -8.03
C THR A 70 -1.90 0.72 -6.92
N VAL A 71 -1.32 0.72 -5.72
CA VAL A 71 -1.81 1.53 -4.61
C VAL A 71 -0.66 2.38 -4.09
N HIS A 72 -0.99 3.45 -3.39
CA HIS A 72 0.03 4.36 -2.86
C HIS A 72 0.04 4.31 -1.35
N VAL A 73 1.26 4.23 -0.81
CA VAL A 73 1.49 4.29 0.62
C VAL A 73 2.43 5.45 0.92
N PHE A 74 2.55 5.80 2.20
CA PHE A 74 3.34 6.95 2.62
C PHE A 74 4.16 6.56 3.83
N ASP A 75 5.38 7.07 3.90
CA ASP A 75 6.23 6.89 5.07
C ASP A 75 5.80 7.83 6.20
N ILE A 76 6.09 7.43 7.42
CA ILE A 76 5.77 8.25 8.60
C ILE A 76 6.37 9.67 8.48
N SER A 77 7.52 9.81 7.86
CA SER A 77 8.17 11.11 7.67
C SER A 77 7.38 12.05 6.76
N GLN A 78 6.41 11.51 6.02
CA GLN A 78 5.53 12.30 5.15
C GLN A 78 4.23 12.70 5.85
N THR A 79 4.13 12.44 7.14
CA THR A 79 2.91 12.67 7.92
C THR A 79 3.17 13.55 9.11
N ASP A 80 2.08 14.18 9.60
CA ASP A 80 2.08 14.95 10.84
C ASP A 80 1.04 14.40 11.79
N LEU A 81 1.27 14.57 13.08
CA LEU A 81 0.28 14.22 14.09
C LEU A 81 -0.96 15.09 13.93
N ILE A 82 -2.11 14.49 14.10
CA ILE A 82 -3.38 15.21 14.11
C ILE A 82 -3.64 15.67 15.55
N ASP A 83 -3.84 16.95 15.69
CA ASP A 83 -4.14 17.55 17.01
C ASP A 83 -5.55 17.21 17.48
#